data_aff10817a53375820a602542c6bb64dd
#
_entry.id   aff10817a53375820a602542c6bb64dd
#
_cell.length_a   1.000
_cell.length_b   1.000
_cell.length_c   1.000
_cell.angle_alpha   90.00
_cell.angle_beta   90.00
_cell.angle_gamma   90.00
#
_symmetry.space_group_name_H-M   'P 1'
#
loop_
_entity.id
_entity.type
_entity.pdbx_description
1 polymer ?
#
loop_
_entity_poly.entity_id
_entity_poly.type
_entity_poly.pdbx_seq_one_letter_code
_entity_poly.pdbx_strand_id
1 'polypeptide(L)'
;MWALAVAILAVSGFPSVGLGAGSRTVAPSVVSGFSRTVAPGEVVAGIQIQGNTATPDEEVRRLADVRIGMPVDDTTIDAVAARLRAARRFERVEVLKRFASIADPSQIMLVIIVDEGPVKIVMTGDSDRPTRVVRRRVPNMLVYPILGREDGYGVTYGARLTLPDPKWMGKRSRITFPLTWGGSKRAAIDLEKRIEGGLIDRVTAGGSISRRMNLSFREDDDRTRVFVRGEREFTRTLRLGATGGWQRASFEGVADHFTQVGGDLTLDTRVDPVLARNAVYARAEWEHLSFGDGPAEAGHYRGNANRYQGSANRTELDGRGYLGLIGQAVLAGRVLREDSDRRLPPYLQPELGGLSNLRGFRAGSAVGDTLVAMSAEVVLPLTSPLEVGKFGVTAFLDRGTVYKKGERFSDQSLQDGWGGSVWFAATFFRLNIAVAHGRGASTRVQVGGNVTF
;
A
#
# COMPACT_ATOMS: atom_id res chain seq x y z
N MET A 1 13.02 -6.40 -21.91
CA MET A 1 13.64 -5.14 -22.34
C MET A 1 12.65 -4.01 -22.55
N TRP A 2 11.42 -4.24 -23.04
CA TRP A 2 10.42 -3.17 -23.30
C TRP A 2 9.72 -2.61 -22.06
N ALA A 3 9.55 -3.37 -21.00
CA ALA A 3 8.94 -2.86 -19.75
C ALA A 3 9.83 -1.86 -19.00
N LEU A 4 11.15 -1.93 -19.16
CA LEU A 4 12.08 -0.95 -18.61
C LEU A 4 12.09 0.36 -19.42
N ALA A 5 11.81 0.29 -20.74
CA ALA A 5 11.79 1.46 -21.62
C ALA A 5 10.60 2.40 -21.33
N VAL A 6 9.44 1.86 -20.93
CA VAL A 6 8.26 2.67 -20.57
C VAL A 6 8.47 3.46 -19.26
N ALA A 7 9.23 2.91 -18.31
CA ALA A 7 9.55 3.62 -17.07
C ALA A 7 10.56 4.76 -17.28
N ILE A 8 11.41 4.68 -18.30
CA ILE A 8 12.43 5.71 -18.60
C ILE A 8 11.84 6.89 -19.40
N LEU A 9 10.80 6.67 -20.20
CA LEU A 9 10.14 7.72 -21.00
C LEU A 9 9.25 8.67 -20.19
N ALA A 10 8.84 8.30 -18.97
CA ALA A 10 8.06 9.17 -18.09
C ALA A 10 8.89 10.28 -17.39
N VAL A 11 10.22 10.25 -17.54
CA VAL A 11 11.15 11.22 -16.88
C VAL A 11 11.58 12.37 -17.80
N SER A 12 11.37 12.25 -19.11
CA SER A 12 11.72 13.32 -20.06
C SER A 12 10.54 14.26 -20.31
N GLY A 13 10.62 15.43 -19.72
CA GLY A 13 9.76 16.63 -19.79
C GLY A 13 8.71 16.70 -20.89
N PHE A 14 7.47 16.93 -20.47
CA PHE A 14 6.43 17.45 -21.37
C PHE A 14 6.63 18.95 -21.59
N PRO A 15 6.81 19.42 -22.82
CA PRO A 15 6.64 20.82 -23.12
C PRO A 15 5.16 21.19 -23.08
N SER A 16 4.86 22.35 -22.50
CA SER A 16 3.54 22.98 -22.56
C SER A 16 3.15 23.23 -24.02
N VAL A 17 2.15 22.50 -24.54
CA VAL A 17 1.58 22.75 -25.86
C VAL A 17 0.27 23.52 -25.68
N GLY A 18 0.26 24.72 -26.24
CA GLY A 18 -0.92 25.57 -26.38
C GLY A 18 -1.99 24.92 -27.25
N LEU A 19 -3.24 25.12 -26.86
CA LEU A 19 -4.44 24.71 -27.60
C LEU A 19 -4.52 25.47 -28.95
N GLY A 20 -4.23 24.76 -30.03
CA GLY A 20 -4.55 25.17 -31.38
C GLY A 20 -5.52 24.17 -31.99
N ALA A 21 -6.75 24.61 -32.28
CA ALA A 21 -7.78 23.80 -32.90
C ALA A 21 -7.43 23.44 -34.35
N GLY A 22 -7.42 22.16 -34.67
CA GLY A 22 -7.27 21.64 -36.01
C GLY A 22 -7.73 20.20 -36.13
N SER A 23 -8.97 20.01 -36.59
CA SER A 23 -9.60 18.71 -36.86
C SER A 23 -8.84 17.95 -37.95
N ARG A 24 -8.31 16.79 -37.61
CA ARG A 24 -8.09 15.67 -38.55
C ARG A 24 -8.35 14.37 -37.83
N THR A 25 -9.39 13.71 -38.24
CA THR A 25 -9.73 12.32 -37.91
C THR A 25 -8.60 11.40 -38.33
N VAL A 26 -7.89 10.86 -37.34
CA VAL A 26 -7.03 9.69 -37.54
C VAL A 26 -7.57 8.61 -36.62
N ALA A 27 -7.99 7.51 -37.24
CA ALA A 27 -8.45 6.32 -36.55
C ALA A 27 -7.39 5.86 -35.53
N PRO A 28 -7.81 5.44 -34.31
CA PRO A 28 -6.85 4.89 -33.37
C PRO A 28 -6.36 3.54 -33.89
N SER A 29 -5.10 3.48 -34.31
CA SER A 29 -4.42 2.20 -34.43
C SER A 29 -4.28 1.63 -33.01
N VAL A 30 -5.09 0.62 -32.76
CA VAL A 30 -5.02 -0.24 -31.59
C VAL A 30 -3.57 -0.70 -31.43
N VAL A 31 -2.92 -0.29 -30.36
CA VAL A 31 -1.70 -0.93 -29.88
C VAL A 31 -2.10 -2.29 -29.33
N SER A 32 -2.33 -3.24 -30.24
CA SER A 32 -2.38 -4.66 -29.96
C SER A 32 -0.93 -5.14 -29.80
N GLY A 33 -0.43 -5.17 -28.57
CA GLY A 33 0.96 -5.55 -28.33
C GLY A 33 1.25 -6.11 -26.95
N PHE A 34 0.24 -6.31 -26.11
CA PHE A 34 0.35 -7.27 -25.02
C PHE A 34 -0.39 -8.55 -25.45
N SER A 35 0.18 -9.30 -26.36
CA SER A 35 -0.13 -10.72 -26.47
C SER A 35 0.15 -11.31 -25.08
N ARG A 36 -0.90 -11.49 -24.30
CA ARG A 36 -0.92 -12.48 -23.26
C ARG A 36 -0.53 -13.78 -23.95
N THR A 37 0.73 -14.18 -23.83
CA THR A 37 1.08 -15.57 -24.06
C THR A 37 0.14 -16.33 -23.15
N VAL A 38 -0.81 -17.06 -23.72
CA VAL A 38 -1.70 -17.93 -22.96
C VAL A 38 -0.75 -18.91 -22.30
N ALA A 39 -0.43 -18.65 -21.04
CA ALA A 39 0.28 -19.59 -20.20
C ALA A 39 -0.54 -20.89 -20.21
N PRO A 40 0.09 -22.07 -20.20
CA PRO A 40 -0.62 -23.32 -20.05
C PRO A 40 -1.60 -23.15 -18.91
N GLY A 41 -2.89 -23.46 -19.14
CA GLY A 41 -4.01 -23.02 -18.30
C GLY A 41 -3.71 -23.18 -16.83
N GLU A 42 -3.88 -22.10 -16.07
CA GLU A 42 -3.67 -22.11 -14.62
C GLU A 42 -4.61 -23.13 -13.99
N VAL A 43 -4.09 -23.97 -13.10
CA VAL A 43 -4.86 -25.04 -12.43
C VAL A 43 -4.77 -24.91 -10.92
N VAL A 44 -5.83 -25.26 -10.22
CA VAL A 44 -5.85 -25.33 -8.76
C VAL A 44 -4.94 -26.46 -8.29
N ALA A 45 -3.77 -26.12 -7.77
CA ALA A 45 -2.84 -27.07 -7.15
C ALA A 45 -3.16 -27.31 -5.67
N GLY A 46 -3.84 -26.35 -5.01
CA GLY A 46 -4.24 -26.45 -3.63
C GLY A 46 -5.33 -25.44 -3.27
N ILE A 47 -6.06 -25.75 -2.18
CA ILE A 47 -7.11 -24.88 -1.65
C ILE A 47 -6.82 -24.67 -0.17
N GLN A 48 -6.62 -23.42 0.21
CA GLN A 48 -6.43 -23.00 1.61
C GLN A 48 -7.67 -22.24 2.06
N ILE A 49 -8.26 -22.66 3.17
CA ILE A 49 -9.45 -22.04 3.75
C ILE A 49 -9.06 -21.40 5.08
N GLN A 50 -9.51 -20.19 5.31
CA GLN A 50 -9.21 -19.42 6.52
C GLN A 50 -10.45 -18.70 7.03
N GLY A 51 -10.57 -18.60 8.36
CA GLY A 51 -11.63 -17.85 9.03
C GLY A 51 -12.93 -18.63 9.25
N ASN A 52 -12.99 -19.87 8.83
CA ASN A 52 -14.11 -20.79 9.07
C ASN A 52 -13.99 -21.42 10.48
N THR A 53 -14.59 -20.81 11.46
CA THR A 53 -14.54 -21.31 12.85
C THR A 53 -15.55 -22.43 13.12
N ALA A 54 -16.69 -22.37 12.47
CA ALA A 54 -17.82 -23.27 12.68
C ALA A 54 -18.09 -24.20 11.51
N THR A 55 -17.84 -23.77 10.30
CA THR A 55 -18.05 -24.56 9.07
C THR A 55 -16.78 -25.34 8.76
N PRO A 56 -16.85 -26.69 8.64
CA PRO A 56 -15.71 -27.50 8.24
C PRO A 56 -15.17 -27.09 6.85
N ASP A 57 -13.87 -27.26 6.63
CA ASP A 57 -13.22 -26.96 5.34
C ASP A 57 -13.88 -27.65 4.15
N GLU A 58 -14.30 -28.92 4.34
CA GLU A 58 -14.95 -29.68 3.31
C GLU A 58 -16.31 -29.09 2.90
N GLU A 59 -17.05 -28.53 3.85
CA GLU A 59 -18.30 -27.85 3.56
C GLU A 59 -18.07 -26.54 2.82
N VAL A 60 -17.03 -25.78 3.19
CA VAL A 60 -16.63 -24.57 2.46
C VAL A 60 -16.22 -24.92 1.03
N ARG A 61 -15.41 -25.97 0.83
CA ARG A 61 -15.04 -26.47 -0.51
C ARG A 61 -16.25 -26.88 -1.34
N ARG A 62 -17.19 -27.58 -0.72
CA ARG A 62 -18.44 -27.99 -1.39
C ARG A 62 -19.27 -26.79 -1.81
N LEU A 63 -19.41 -25.78 -0.95
CA LEU A 63 -20.14 -24.53 -1.26
C LEU A 63 -19.42 -23.69 -2.33
N ALA A 64 -18.10 -23.70 -2.33
CA ALA A 64 -17.26 -23.05 -3.31
C ALA A 64 -17.30 -23.74 -4.67
N ASP A 65 -17.63 -25.06 -4.70
CA ASP A 65 -17.59 -25.93 -5.88
C ASP A 65 -16.22 -25.87 -6.59
N VAL A 66 -15.17 -26.08 -5.80
CA VAL A 66 -13.77 -26.02 -6.27
C VAL A 66 -13.05 -27.33 -5.97
N ARG A 67 -12.29 -27.82 -6.93
CA ARG A 67 -11.51 -29.06 -6.82
C ARG A 67 -10.07 -28.84 -7.26
N ILE A 68 -9.16 -29.60 -6.70
CA ILE A 68 -7.77 -29.65 -7.17
C ILE A 68 -7.75 -30.15 -8.61
N GLY A 69 -6.93 -29.55 -9.47
CA GLY A 69 -6.85 -29.83 -10.89
C GLY A 69 -7.84 -29.06 -11.77
N MET A 70 -8.76 -28.28 -11.18
CA MET A 70 -9.70 -27.44 -11.93
C MET A 70 -8.97 -26.26 -12.57
N PRO A 71 -9.28 -25.89 -13.83
CA PRO A 71 -8.74 -24.66 -14.44
C PRO A 71 -9.27 -23.43 -13.71
N VAL A 72 -8.40 -22.43 -13.57
CA VAL A 72 -8.70 -21.17 -12.86
C VAL A 72 -8.45 -19.98 -13.79
N ASP A 73 -9.48 -19.18 -13.91
CA ASP A 73 -9.42 -17.84 -14.48
C ASP A 73 -10.04 -16.81 -13.50
N ASP A 74 -10.03 -15.54 -13.86
CA ASP A 74 -10.62 -14.49 -13.02
C ASP A 74 -12.15 -14.67 -12.87
N THR A 75 -12.82 -15.25 -13.87
CA THR A 75 -14.26 -15.51 -13.85
C THR A 75 -14.58 -16.65 -12.86
N THR A 76 -13.70 -17.64 -12.77
CA THR A 76 -13.80 -18.75 -11.80
C THR A 76 -13.74 -18.23 -10.37
N ILE A 77 -12.83 -17.30 -10.09
CA ILE A 77 -12.66 -16.69 -8.75
C ILE A 77 -13.93 -15.91 -8.37
N ASP A 78 -14.48 -15.13 -9.30
CA ASP A 78 -15.71 -14.37 -9.06
C ASP A 78 -16.91 -15.29 -8.82
N ALA A 79 -17.00 -16.36 -9.59
CA ALA A 79 -18.05 -17.36 -9.42
C ALA A 79 -17.97 -18.07 -8.06
N VAL A 80 -16.76 -18.44 -7.61
CA VAL A 80 -16.53 -19.01 -6.28
C VAL A 80 -16.96 -18.03 -5.18
N ALA A 81 -16.53 -16.78 -5.27
CA ALA A 81 -16.90 -15.76 -4.30
C ALA A 81 -18.42 -15.52 -4.29
N ALA A 82 -19.08 -15.52 -5.44
CA ALA A 82 -20.53 -15.37 -5.55
C ALA A 82 -21.28 -16.53 -4.91
N ARG A 83 -20.87 -17.80 -5.17
CA ARG A 83 -21.47 -18.99 -4.56
C ARG A 83 -21.38 -18.97 -3.04
N LEU A 84 -20.20 -18.66 -2.52
CA LEU A 84 -20.00 -18.57 -1.06
C LEU A 84 -20.84 -17.45 -0.42
N ARG A 85 -21.00 -16.30 -1.10
CA ARG A 85 -21.89 -15.22 -0.64
C ARG A 85 -23.36 -15.62 -0.72
N ALA A 86 -23.77 -16.33 -1.77
CA ALA A 86 -25.13 -16.83 -1.95
C ALA A 86 -25.54 -17.83 -0.85
N ALA A 87 -24.59 -18.57 -0.29
CA ALA A 87 -24.83 -19.48 0.83
C ALA A 87 -25.31 -18.77 2.12
N ARG A 88 -25.16 -17.43 2.20
CA ARG A 88 -25.57 -16.57 3.34
C ARG A 88 -25.03 -17.03 4.71
N ARG A 89 -23.96 -17.81 4.71
CA ARG A 89 -23.31 -18.32 5.94
C ARG A 89 -22.16 -17.44 6.39
N PHE A 90 -21.58 -16.68 5.47
CA PHE A 90 -20.39 -15.86 5.69
C PHE A 90 -20.76 -14.38 5.61
N GLU A 91 -20.25 -13.60 6.54
CA GLU A 91 -20.41 -12.13 6.54
C GLU A 91 -19.46 -11.47 5.54
N ARG A 92 -18.27 -12.06 5.40
CA ARG A 92 -17.28 -11.66 4.40
C ARG A 92 -16.76 -12.88 3.66
N VAL A 93 -16.58 -12.73 2.37
CA VAL A 93 -15.95 -13.74 1.51
C VAL A 93 -14.94 -13.02 0.64
N GLU A 94 -13.71 -13.46 0.71
CA GLU A 94 -12.62 -13.03 -0.15
C GLU A 94 -11.96 -14.28 -0.74
N VAL A 95 -11.76 -14.28 -2.05
CA VAL A 95 -11.13 -15.39 -2.76
C VAL A 95 -9.90 -14.83 -3.46
N LEU A 96 -8.73 -15.30 -3.06
CA LEU A 96 -7.45 -14.86 -3.55
C LEU A 96 -6.78 -15.98 -4.34
N LYS A 97 -6.13 -15.59 -5.41
CA LYS A 97 -5.27 -16.44 -6.21
C LYS A 97 -3.82 -16.19 -5.78
N ARG A 98 -3.08 -17.26 -5.50
CA ARG A 98 -1.65 -17.22 -5.19
C ARG A 98 -0.93 -18.31 -5.96
N PHE A 99 0.36 -18.14 -6.20
CA PHE A 99 1.16 -19.21 -6.77
C PHE A 99 1.38 -20.31 -5.73
N ALA A 100 1.04 -21.56 -6.08
CA ALA A 100 1.34 -22.73 -5.24
C ALA A 100 2.83 -23.08 -5.33
N SER A 101 3.43 -22.90 -6.52
CA SER A 101 4.86 -23.06 -6.75
C SER A 101 5.41 -21.81 -7.45
N ILE A 102 6.58 -21.36 -7.04
CA ILE A 102 7.26 -20.25 -7.71
C ILE A 102 7.98 -20.75 -8.96
N ALA A 103 8.35 -22.03 -8.98
CA ALA A 103 8.98 -22.66 -10.13
C ALA A 103 7.99 -22.90 -11.28
N ASP A 104 6.72 -23.16 -10.95
CA ASP A 104 5.66 -23.38 -11.91
C ASP A 104 4.48 -22.42 -11.64
N PRO A 105 4.44 -21.27 -12.34
CA PRO A 105 3.38 -20.28 -12.18
C PRO A 105 2.00 -20.74 -12.66
N SER A 106 1.89 -21.88 -13.35
CA SER A 106 0.59 -22.45 -13.75
C SER A 106 -0.13 -23.10 -12.56
N GLN A 107 0.59 -23.44 -11.50
CA GLN A 107 0.02 -24.04 -10.27
C GLN A 107 -0.44 -22.96 -9.29
N ILE A 108 -1.75 -22.90 -9.09
CA ILE A 108 -2.40 -21.89 -8.29
C ILE A 108 -2.85 -22.48 -6.97
N MET A 109 -2.53 -21.79 -5.89
CA MET A 109 -3.15 -21.95 -4.57
C MET A 109 -4.36 -21.01 -4.50
N LEU A 110 -5.55 -21.56 -4.36
CA LEU A 110 -6.75 -20.77 -4.11
C LEU A 110 -6.91 -20.55 -2.60
N VAL A 111 -6.84 -19.30 -2.16
CA VAL A 111 -7.01 -18.94 -0.76
C VAL A 111 -8.42 -18.38 -0.58
N ILE A 112 -9.26 -19.12 0.11
CA ILE A 112 -10.63 -18.75 0.44
C ILE A 112 -10.64 -18.22 1.87
N ILE A 113 -10.84 -16.93 2.03
CA ILE A 113 -10.97 -16.29 3.33
C ILE A 113 -12.44 -16.02 3.57
N VAL A 114 -13.00 -16.68 4.57
CA VAL A 114 -14.38 -16.49 4.97
C VAL A 114 -14.42 -15.92 6.38
N ASP A 115 -15.39 -15.07 6.63
CA ASP A 115 -15.70 -14.56 7.95
C ASP A 115 -17.12 -15.01 8.28
N GLU A 116 -17.25 -15.96 9.20
CA GLU A 116 -18.56 -16.45 9.67
C GLU A 116 -19.22 -15.48 10.65
N GLY A 117 -18.53 -14.38 10.92
CA GLY A 117 -18.84 -13.56 12.05
C GLY A 117 -18.51 -14.29 13.35
N PRO A 118 -18.75 -13.65 14.47
CA PRO A 118 -18.39 -14.21 15.76
C PRO A 118 -19.29 -15.35 16.16
N VAL A 119 -18.66 -16.47 16.45
CA VAL A 119 -19.32 -17.70 16.90
C VAL A 119 -19.01 -17.96 18.38
N LYS A 120 -20.07 -18.22 19.16
CA LYS A 120 -19.93 -18.77 20.50
C LYS A 120 -20.23 -20.26 20.43
N ILE A 121 -19.26 -21.07 20.80
CA ILE A 121 -19.44 -22.49 20.94
C ILE A 121 -20.05 -22.73 22.35
N VAL A 122 -21.26 -23.26 22.39
CA VAL A 122 -21.93 -23.66 23.63
C VAL A 122 -22.10 -25.15 23.58
N MET A 123 -21.59 -25.86 24.57
CA MET A 123 -21.88 -27.27 24.74
C MET A 123 -23.24 -27.36 25.45
N THR A 124 -24.20 -27.92 24.76
CA THR A 124 -25.56 -28.15 25.28
C THR A 124 -25.86 -29.64 25.19
N GLY A 125 -26.56 -30.19 26.15
CA GLY A 125 -26.94 -31.61 26.20
C GLY A 125 -26.52 -32.27 27.49
N ASP A 126 -26.90 -33.55 27.65
CA ASP A 126 -26.52 -34.35 28.80
C ASP A 126 -24.98 -34.55 28.83
N SER A 127 -24.41 -34.68 30.02
CA SER A 127 -22.96 -34.89 30.21
C SER A 127 -22.40 -36.04 29.37
N ASP A 128 -23.23 -37.04 29.10
CA ASP A 128 -22.84 -38.23 28.35
C ASP A 128 -22.96 -38.07 26.81
N ARG A 129 -23.68 -37.05 26.34
CA ARG A 129 -23.81 -36.72 24.91
C ARG A 129 -23.84 -35.21 24.69
N PRO A 130 -22.69 -34.52 24.86
CA PRO A 130 -22.63 -33.10 24.67
C PRO A 130 -22.84 -32.74 23.18
N THR A 131 -23.86 -31.91 22.93
CA THR A 131 -24.11 -31.38 21.58
C THR A 131 -23.45 -30.03 21.44
N ARG A 132 -22.56 -29.88 20.44
CA ARG A 132 -21.91 -28.61 20.12
C ARG A 132 -22.89 -27.70 19.36
N VAL A 133 -23.39 -26.67 20.02
CA VAL A 133 -24.21 -25.63 19.36
C VAL A 133 -23.35 -24.39 19.10
N VAL A 134 -23.23 -24.02 17.85
CA VAL A 134 -22.53 -22.84 17.43
C VAL A 134 -23.52 -21.69 17.34
N ARG A 135 -23.40 -20.71 18.24
CA ARG A 135 -24.20 -19.49 18.19
C ARG A 135 -23.35 -18.36 17.66
N ARG A 136 -23.77 -17.71 16.60
CA ARG A 136 -23.13 -16.45 16.14
C ARG A 136 -23.24 -15.41 17.24
N ARG A 137 -22.11 -14.93 17.68
CA ARG A 137 -22.02 -13.76 18.55
C ARG A 137 -21.06 -12.80 17.87
N VAL A 138 -21.56 -11.64 17.44
CA VAL A 138 -20.69 -10.59 16.92
C VAL A 138 -19.77 -10.14 18.07
N PRO A 139 -18.43 -10.30 18.02
CA PRO A 139 -17.59 -9.59 18.96
C PRO A 139 -17.88 -8.12 18.74
N ASN A 140 -18.40 -7.47 19.77
CA ASN A 140 -18.65 -6.04 19.69
C ASN A 140 -17.34 -5.26 19.48
N MET A 141 -16.19 -5.94 19.60
CA MET A 141 -14.89 -5.28 19.62
C MET A 141 -13.75 -6.27 19.34
N LEU A 142 -12.87 -5.91 18.43
CA LEU A 142 -11.64 -6.63 18.10
C LEU A 142 -10.44 -5.75 18.45
N VAL A 143 -9.43 -6.33 19.09
CA VAL A 143 -8.18 -5.64 19.43
C VAL A 143 -7.04 -6.31 18.67
N TYR A 144 -6.32 -5.53 17.90
CA TYR A 144 -5.15 -5.98 17.15
C TYR A 144 -3.91 -5.24 17.63
N PRO A 145 -2.82 -5.93 17.95
CA PRO A 145 -1.56 -5.27 18.27
C PRO A 145 -0.99 -4.57 17.04
N ILE A 146 -0.31 -3.45 17.26
CA ILE A 146 0.48 -2.74 16.26
C ILE A 146 1.93 -2.84 16.71
N LEU A 147 2.79 -3.35 15.85
CA LEU A 147 4.23 -3.37 16.06
C LEU A 147 4.90 -3.12 14.72
N GLY A 148 5.78 -2.16 14.67
CA GLY A 148 6.55 -1.84 13.48
C GLY A 148 7.91 -1.29 13.83
N ARG A 149 8.83 -1.41 12.89
CA ARG A 149 10.13 -0.75 12.91
C ARG A 149 10.36 -0.08 11.56
N GLU A 150 10.69 1.18 11.61
CA GLU A 150 10.98 1.96 10.42
C GLU A 150 12.38 2.57 10.55
N ASP A 151 13.15 2.50 9.46
CA ASP A 151 14.49 3.05 9.42
C ASP A 151 14.48 4.56 9.72
N GLY A 152 15.35 4.98 10.63
CA GLY A 152 15.43 6.36 11.12
C GLY A 152 14.45 6.71 12.25
N TYR A 153 13.28 6.08 12.31
CA TYR A 153 12.23 6.38 13.31
C TYR A 153 12.24 5.43 14.51
N GLY A 154 12.81 4.23 14.34
CA GLY A 154 12.85 3.23 15.40
C GLY A 154 11.59 2.38 15.49
N VAL A 155 11.25 1.94 16.70
CA VAL A 155 10.13 1.04 16.94
C VAL A 155 8.86 1.84 17.25
N THR A 156 7.78 1.51 16.55
CA THR A 156 6.41 1.96 16.83
C THR A 156 5.60 0.78 17.34
N TYR A 157 4.89 0.95 18.44
CA TYR A 157 4.06 -0.08 19.05
C TYR A 157 2.73 0.50 19.53
N GLY A 158 1.72 -0.37 19.66
CA GLY A 158 0.39 0.08 20.06
C GLY A 158 -0.69 -0.96 19.86
N ALA A 159 -1.92 -0.50 19.74
CA ALA A 159 -3.08 -1.33 19.47
C ALA A 159 -4.09 -0.63 18.56
N ARG A 160 -4.81 -1.42 17.78
CA ARG A 160 -5.96 -1.01 16.98
C ARG A 160 -7.20 -1.67 17.55
N LEU A 161 -8.10 -0.86 18.08
CA LEU A 161 -9.43 -1.29 18.43
C LEU A 161 -10.33 -1.20 17.20
N THR A 162 -11.09 -2.23 16.90
CA THR A 162 -12.02 -2.27 15.76
C THR A 162 -13.40 -2.68 16.24
N LEU A 163 -14.41 -1.88 15.89
CA LEU A 163 -15.82 -2.15 16.10
C LEU A 163 -16.46 -2.47 14.73
N PRO A 164 -16.70 -3.74 14.41
CA PRO A 164 -17.37 -4.10 13.17
C PRO A 164 -18.87 -3.83 13.29
N ASP A 165 -19.47 -3.42 12.19
CA ASP A 165 -20.90 -3.25 11.98
C ASP A 165 -21.65 -2.54 13.12
N PRO A 166 -21.21 -1.35 13.56
CA PRO A 166 -21.92 -0.62 14.59
C PRO A 166 -23.35 -0.33 14.13
N LYS A 167 -24.34 -0.53 15.02
CA LYS A 167 -25.78 -0.51 14.69
C LYS A 167 -26.22 0.72 13.90
N TRP A 168 -25.66 1.89 14.21
CA TRP A 168 -26.02 3.16 13.57
C TRP A 168 -25.39 3.35 12.18
N MET A 169 -24.29 2.63 11.85
CA MET A 169 -23.68 2.63 10.51
C MET A 169 -24.19 1.48 9.63
N GLY A 170 -24.83 0.46 10.25
CA GLY A 170 -25.33 -0.73 9.57
C GLY A 170 -24.22 -1.68 9.13
N LYS A 171 -24.60 -2.71 8.35
CA LYS A 171 -23.68 -3.75 7.91
C LYS A 171 -22.60 -3.24 6.96
N ARG A 172 -21.44 -3.93 6.89
CA ARG A 172 -20.28 -3.60 6.05
C ARG A 172 -19.67 -2.26 6.39
N SER A 173 -19.72 -1.93 7.66
CA SER A 173 -19.08 -0.76 8.22
C SER A 173 -18.15 -1.14 9.34
N ARG A 174 -17.20 -0.30 9.65
CA ARG A 174 -16.32 -0.47 10.79
C ARG A 174 -15.85 0.86 11.33
N ILE A 175 -15.60 0.88 12.62
CA ILE A 175 -14.91 1.98 13.29
C ILE A 175 -13.61 1.43 13.82
N THR A 176 -12.51 2.11 13.56
CA THR A 176 -11.20 1.75 14.09
C THR A 176 -10.58 2.87 14.89
N PHE A 177 -9.93 2.51 15.99
CA PHE A 177 -9.21 3.43 16.88
C PHE A 177 -7.76 2.96 16.99
N PRO A 178 -6.88 3.32 16.05
CA PRO A 178 -5.47 3.05 16.18
C PRO A 178 -4.83 3.99 17.19
N LEU A 179 -4.03 3.42 18.09
CA LEU A 179 -3.28 4.15 19.11
C LEU A 179 -1.85 3.62 19.13
N THR A 180 -0.88 4.48 18.86
CA THR A 180 0.53 4.10 18.76
C THR A 180 1.46 5.03 19.52
N TRP A 181 2.59 4.48 19.95
CA TRP A 181 3.72 5.15 20.61
C TRP A 181 5.05 4.74 20.00
N GLY A 182 6.12 5.34 20.48
CA GLY A 182 7.48 5.08 20.00
C GLY A 182 7.87 6.00 18.84
N GLY A 183 8.36 5.44 17.75
CA GLY A 183 8.85 6.18 16.59
C GLY A 183 7.80 7.03 15.87
N SER A 184 6.53 6.63 15.97
CA SER A 184 5.38 7.41 15.52
C SER A 184 4.28 7.34 16.59
N LYS A 185 3.97 8.49 17.17
CA LYS A 185 2.86 8.62 18.13
C LYS A 185 1.62 9.04 17.36
N ARG A 186 0.53 8.27 17.48
CA ARG A 186 -0.72 8.58 16.78
C ARG A 186 -1.92 8.09 17.59
N ALA A 187 -2.95 8.94 17.68
CA ALA A 187 -4.29 8.54 18.06
C ALA A 187 -5.25 8.93 16.94
N ALA A 188 -6.12 8.02 16.51
CA ALA A 188 -7.06 8.29 15.44
C ALA A 188 -8.38 7.58 15.63
N ILE A 189 -9.38 8.05 14.89
CA ILE A 189 -10.65 7.40 14.65
C ILE A 189 -10.88 7.36 13.14
N ASP A 190 -11.14 6.17 12.61
CA ASP A 190 -11.45 5.97 11.20
C ASP A 190 -12.79 5.24 11.08
N LEU A 191 -13.70 5.80 10.30
CA LEU A 191 -15.02 5.28 9.97
C LEU A 191 -14.96 4.76 8.54
N GLU A 192 -15.25 3.50 8.30
CA GLU A 192 -15.30 2.94 6.95
C GLU A 192 -16.68 2.38 6.67
N LYS A 193 -17.20 2.66 5.48
CA LYS A 193 -18.45 2.11 4.95
C LYS A 193 -18.22 1.59 3.54
N ARG A 194 -18.55 0.31 3.30
CA ARG A 194 -18.66 -0.24 1.95
C ARG A 194 -20.07 -0.11 1.45
N ILE A 195 -20.21 0.31 0.19
CA ILE A 195 -21.48 0.58 -0.50
C ILE A 195 -21.57 -0.37 -1.67
N GLU A 196 -22.71 -1.00 -1.87
CA GLU A 196 -22.98 -1.85 -3.04
C GLU A 196 -23.82 -1.10 -4.07
N GLY A 197 -23.49 -1.26 -5.34
CA GLY A 197 -24.31 -0.77 -6.47
C GLY A 197 -24.29 0.75 -6.67
N GLY A 198 -23.38 1.49 -6.03
CA GLY A 198 -23.24 2.94 -6.17
C GLY A 198 -22.08 3.37 -7.08
N LEU A 199 -21.91 4.69 -7.24
CA LEU A 199 -20.74 5.29 -7.90
C LEU A 199 -19.46 5.17 -7.06
N ILE A 200 -19.58 4.96 -5.77
CA ILE A 200 -18.50 4.83 -4.80
C ILE A 200 -18.69 3.50 -4.08
N ASP A 201 -17.64 2.67 -4.05
CA ASP A 201 -17.67 1.36 -3.41
C ASP A 201 -17.26 1.42 -1.93
N ARG A 202 -16.44 2.41 -1.57
CA ARG A 202 -15.96 2.61 -0.20
C ARG A 202 -15.89 4.07 0.15
N VAL A 203 -16.40 4.42 1.31
CA VAL A 203 -16.23 5.74 1.93
C VAL A 203 -15.48 5.55 3.24
N THR A 204 -14.45 6.34 3.45
CA THR A 204 -13.70 6.42 4.70
C THR A 204 -13.70 7.87 5.18
N ALA A 205 -14.03 8.08 6.44
CA ALA A 205 -13.89 9.37 7.09
C ALA A 205 -13.11 9.19 8.39
N GLY A 206 -12.28 10.15 8.74
CA GLY A 206 -11.49 9.98 9.94
C GLY A 206 -10.89 11.27 10.47
N GLY A 207 -10.38 11.15 11.69
CA GLY A 207 -9.62 12.20 12.36
C GLY A 207 -8.44 11.62 13.13
N SER A 208 -7.34 12.35 13.18
CA SER A 208 -6.15 11.91 13.91
C SER A 208 -5.35 13.07 14.47
N ILE A 209 -4.69 12.79 15.58
CA ILE A 209 -3.57 13.57 16.09
C ILE A 209 -2.32 12.69 16.04
N SER A 210 -1.20 13.24 15.62
CA SER A 210 0.05 12.50 15.50
C SER A 210 1.25 13.40 15.78
N ARG A 211 2.32 12.76 16.24
CA ARG A 211 3.65 13.36 16.38
C ARG A 211 4.68 12.38 15.82
N ARG A 212 5.50 12.88 14.93
CA ARG A 212 6.61 12.14 14.35
C ARG A 212 7.78 13.09 14.11
N MET A 213 8.99 12.66 14.43
CA MET A 213 10.17 13.46 14.14
C MET A 213 10.41 13.54 12.62
N ASN A 214 10.57 14.74 12.09
CA ASN A 214 11.10 14.93 10.73
C ASN A 214 12.61 14.64 10.75
N LEU A 215 13.05 13.64 9.99
CA LEU A 215 14.42 13.13 10.07
C LEU A 215 15.46 14.07 9.46
N SER A 216 15.07 14.87 8.49
CA SER A 216 15.96 15.85 7.83
C SER A 216 16.25 17.05 8.74
N PHE A 217 15.24 17.55 9.41
CA PHE A 217 15.33 18.73 10.28
C PHE A 217 15.57 18.36 11.74
N ARG A 218 15.29 17.10 12.16
CA ARG A 218 15.36 16.60 13.54
C ARG A 218 14.43 17.35 14.49
N GLU A 219 13.27 17.74 13.99
CA GLU A 219 12.22 18.46 14.71
C GLU A 219 10.94 17.63 14.73
N ASP A 220 10.14 17.81 15.77
CA ASP A 220 8.84 17.15 15.88
C ASP A 220 7.85 17.79 14.90
N ASP A 221 7.17 16.96 14.14
CA ASP A 221 6.06 17.30 13.26
C ASP A 221 4.76 16.83 13.91
N ASP A 222 4.05 17.80 14.52
CA ASP A 222 2.75 17.58 15.16
C ASP A 222 1.63 17.84 14.18
N ARG A 223 0.77 16.85 13.94
CA ARG A 223 -0.35 16.98 13.00
C ARG A 223 -1.68 16.66 13.62
N THR A 224 -2.66 17.49 13.31
CA THR A 224 -4.08 17.17 13.46
C THR A 224 -4.68 17.09 12.05
N ARG A 225 -5.40 16.03 11.74
CA ARG A 225 -6.00 15.80 10.43
C ARG A 225 -7.43 15.34 10.56
N VAL A 226 -8.31 15.88 9.71
CA VAL A 226 -9.66 15.37 9.47
C VAL A 226 -9.83 15.17 7.97
N PHE A 227 -10.40 14.06 7.54
CA PHE A 227 -10.54 13.75 6.12
C PHE A 227 -11.79 12.93 5.81
N VAL A 228 -12.21 13.00 4.55
CA VAL A 228 -13.17 12.10 3.93
C VAL A 228 -12.55 11.62 2.61
N ARG A 229 -12.68 10.31 2.33
CA ARG A 229 -12.18 9.68 1.13
C ARG A 229 -13.25 8.78 0.53
N GLY A 230 -13.50 8.93 -0.76
CA GLY A 230 -14.30 8.02 -1.57
C GLY A 230 -13.40 7.20 -2.49
N GLU A 231 -13.71 5.91 -2.68
CA GLU A 231 -13.00 5.03 -3.60
C GLU A 231 -13.96 4.29 -4.51
N ARG A 232 -13.57 4.14 -5.79
CA ARG A 232 -14.22 3.32 -6.80
C ARG A 232 -13.28 2.26 -7.33
N GLU A 233 -13.70 1.00 -7.28
CA GLU A 233 -13.01 -0.15 -7.87
C GLU A 233 -13.65 -0.46 -9.23
N PHE A 234 -13.05 0.03 -10.33
CA PHE A 234 -13.56 -0.25 -11.69
C PHE A 234 -13.34 -1.70 -12.08
N THR A 235 -12.19 -2.22 -11.70
CA THR A 235 -11.82 -3.63 -11.85
C THR A 235 -11.02 -4.06 -10.62
N ARG A 236 -10.69 -5.34 -10.50
CA ARG A 236 -9.79 -5.82 -9.44
C ARG A 236 -8.41 -5.16 -9.47
N THR A 237 -8.01 -4.69 -10.64
CA THR A 237 -6.68 -4.10 -10.87
C THR A 237 -6.69 -2.58 -10.91
N LEU A 238 -7.84 -1.93 -11.14
CA LEU A 238 -7.92 -0.49 -11.33
C LEU A 238 -8.83 0.16 -10.30
N ARG A 239 -8.29 1.09 -9.52
CA ARG A 239 -8.99 1.85 -8.48
C ARG A 239 -8.77 3.34 -8.64
N LEU A 240 -9.80 4.11 -8.39
CA LEU A 240 -9.79 5.57 -8.34
C LEU A 240 -10.20 6.00 -6.93
N GLY A 241 -9.45 6.93 -6.34
CA GLY A 241 -9.75 7.54 -5.06
C GLY A 241 -9.88 9.05 -5.18
N ALA A 242 -10.70 9.64 -4.34
CA ALA A 242 -10.78 11.09 -4.14
C ALA A 242 -10.77 11.38 -2.63
N THR A 243 -10.00 12.36 -2.20
CA THR A 243 -9.84 12.72 -0.79
C THR A 243 -10.04 14.22 -0.61
N GLY A 244 -10.79 14.60 0.42
CA GLY A 244 -10.87 15.96 0.90
C GLY A 244 -10.61 15.99 2.40
N GLY A 245 -9.97 17.04 2.90
CA GLY A 245 -9.66 17.12 4.31
C GLY A 245 -9.12 18.48 4.76
N TRP A 246 -8.91 18.56 6.06
CA TRP A 246 -8.30 19.69 6.71
C TRP A 246 -7.16 19.19 7.61
N GLN A 247 -6.08 19.95 7.65
CA GLN A 247 -4.91 19.62 8.46
C GLN A 247 -4.40 20.87 9.19
N ARG A 248 -3.90 20.63 10.40
CA ARG A 248 -3.04 21.53 11.14
C ARG A 248 -1.69 20.84 11.30
N ALA A 249 -0.61 21.48 10.89
CA ALA A 249 0.75 21.04 11.14
C ALA A 249 1.45 22.05 12.05
N SER A 250 2.12 21.57 13.10
CA SER A 250 2.97 22.40 13.96
C SER A 250 4.39 21.88 13.86
N PHE A 251 5.29 22.74 13.40
CA PHE A 251 6.67 22.42 13.10
C PHE A 251 7.56 23.60 13.49
N GLU A 252 8.68 23.36 14.20
CA GLU A 252 9.58 24.42 14.71
C GLU A 252 8.85 25.55 15.47
N GLY A 253 7.76 25.22 16.18
CA GLY A 253 6.96 26.21 16.90
C GLY A 253 5.98 27.02 16.04
N VAL A 254 5.94 26.79 14.73
CA VAL A 254 5.00 27.42 13.79
C VAL A 254 3.84 26.45 13.51
N ALA A 255 2.61 26.95 13.55
CA ALA A 255 1.42 26.18 13.22
C ALA A 255 0.79 26.68 11.93
N ASP A 256 0.71 25.81 10.92
CA ASP A 256 0.01 26.04 9.67
C ASP A 256 -1.33 25.29 9.66
N HIS A 257 -2.31 25.90 9.00
CA HIS A 257 -3.61 25.28 8.73
C HIS A 257 -3.84 25.25 7.23
N PHE A 258 -4.25 24.12 6.70
CA PHE A 258 -4.55 24.01 5.28
C PHE A 258 -5.64 23.00 5.01
N THR A 259 -6.35 23.21 3.91
CA THR A 259 -7.26 22.23 3.34
C THR A 259 -6.56 21.46 2.23
N GLN A 260 -6.98 20.23 2.04
CA GLN A 260 -6.44 19.30 1.06
C GLN A 260 -7.59 18.73 0.24
N VAL A 261 -7.46 18.79 -1.08
CA VAL A 261 -8.35 18.09 -2.01
C VAL A 261 -7.46 17.38 -3.02
N GLY A 262 -7.73 16.11 -3.27
CA GLY A 262 -6.90 15.34 -4.19
C GLY A 262 -7.57 14.10 -4.71
N GLY A 263 -6.90 13.45 -5.65
CA GLY A 263 -7.32 12.19 -6.24
C GLY A 263 -6.13 11.30 -6.57
N ASP A 264 -6.37 10.01 -6.61
CA ASP A 264 -5.37 9.01 -7.00
C ASP A 264 -5.97 7.95 -7.91
N LEU A 265 -5.15 7.49 -8.84
CA LEU A 265 -5.42 6.35 -9.70
C LEU A 265 -4.39 5.28 -9.41
N THR A 266 -4.85 4.06 -9.13
CA THR A 266 -3.99 2.91 -8.84
C THR A 266 -4.29 1.78 -9.80
N LEU A 267 -3.25 1.34 -10.53
CA LEU A 267 -3.24 0.11 -11.32
C LEU A 267 -2.38 -0.92 -10.58
N ASP A 268 -2.95 -2.07 -10.22
CA ASP A 268 -2.24 -3.14 -9.52
C ASP A 268 -2.59 -4.50 -10.13
N THR A 269 -1.67 -5.03 -10.91
CA THR A 269 -1.84 -6.34 -11.56
C THR A 269 -1.14 -7.47 -10.79
N ARG A 270 -0.59 -7.18 -9.60
CA ARG A 270 0.10 -8.18 -8.79
C ARG A 270 -0.91 -9.14 -8.17
N VAL A 271 -0.73 -10.42 -8.43
CA VAL A 271 -1.50 -11.49 -7.79
C VAL A 271 -1.12 -11.62 -6.32
N ASP A 272 0.17 -11.56 -6.03
CA ASP A 272 0.72 -11.52 -4.67
C ASP A 272 1.69 -10.34 -4.57
N PRO A 273 1.40 -9.32 -3.76
CA PRO A 273 2.29 -8.16 -3.61
C PRO A 273 3.67 -8.51 -3.02
N VAL A 274 3.80 -9.65 -2.32
CA VAL A 274 5.07 -10.10 -1.71
C VAL A 274 5.91 -10.85 -2.74
N LEU A 275 5.27 -11.65 -3.60
CA LEU A 275 5.92 -12.47 -4.62
C LEU A 275 5.47 -12.02 -6.02
N ALA A 276 5.42 -10.73 -6.25
CA ALA A 276 5.04 -10.18 -7.54
C ALA A 276 5.95 -10.71 -8.65
N ARG A 277 5.35 -11.23 -9.72
CA ARG A 277 6.03 -11.79 -10.89
C ARG A 277 5.19 -11.48 -12.12
N ASN A 278 5.83 -11.02 -13.21
CA ASN A 278 5.16 -10.64 -14.46
C ASN A 278 3.98 -9.69 -14.21
N ALA A 279 4.22 -8.65 -13.44
CA ALA A 279 3.17 -7.76 -12.96
C ALA A 279 3.64 -6.31 -12.99
N VAL A 280 2.67 -5.40 -12.97
CA VAL A 280 2.89 -3.97 -12.88
C VAL A 280 2.07 -3.39 -11.73
N TYR A 281 2.66 -2.47 -11.02
CA TYR A 281 1.98 -1.57 -10.09
C TYR A 281 2.25 -0.14 -10.52
N ALA A 282 1.23 0.68 -10.61
CA ALA A 282 1.37 2.11 -10.87
C ALA A 282 0.36 2.89 -10.03
N ARG A 283 0.82 3.94 -9.36
CA ARG A 283 -0.04 4.90 -8.65
C ARG A 283 0.33 6.30 -9.08
N ALA A 284 -0.67 7.06 -9.44
CA ALA A 284 -0.57 8.49 -9.68
C ALA A 284 -1.50 9.20 -8.69
N GLU A 285 -0.96 10.17 -7.95
CA GLU A 285 -1.70 10.97 -6.99
C GLU A 285 -1.48 12.45 -7.30
N TRP A 286 -2.53 13.23 -7.16
CA TRP A 286 -2.50 14.68 -7.22
C TRP A 286 -3.26 15.26 -6.04
N GLU A 287 -2.71 16.28 -5.43
CA GLU A 287 -3.29 16.99 -4.29
C GLU A 287 -3.17 18.50 -4.49
N HIS A 288 -4.25 19.20 -4.19
CA HIS A 288 -4.28 20.66 -4.04
C HIS A 288 -4.34 21.01 -2.56
N LEU A 289 -3.38 21.79 -2.11
CA LEU A 289 -3.26 22.26 -0.73
C LEU A 289 -3.55 23.76 -0.71
N SER A 290 -4.52 24.20 0.12
CA SER A 290 -4.85 25.62 0.31
C SER A 290 -4.52 26.03 1.74
N PHE A 291 -3.53 26.89 1.91
CA PHE A 291 -3.10 27.41 3.19
C PHE A 291 -3.86 28.68 3.53
N GLY A 292 -4.34 28.78 4.76
CA GLY A 292 -5.15 29.91 5.20
C GLY A 292 -4.35 31.21 5.40
N ASP A 293 -5.01 32.34 5.17
CA ASP A 293 -4.46 33.70 5.35
C ASP A 293 -4.54 34.19 6.81
N GLY A 294 -4.48 33.30 7.79
CA GLY A 294 -4.56 33.67 9.19
C GLY A 294 -3.48 34.68 9.60
N PRO A 295 -3.70 35.54 10.63
CA PRO A 295 -2.70 36.48 11.10
C PRO A 295 -1.40 35.76 11.38
N ALA A 296 -0.29 36.30 10.85
CA ALA A 296 1.04 35.79 11.10
C ALA A 296 1.33 35.88 12.61
N GLU A 297 1.00 34.87 13.37
CA GLU A 297 1.63 34.65 14.65
C GLU A 297 3.12 34.51 14.37
N ALA A 298 3.93 35.32 15.01
CA ALA A 298 5.35 35.50 14.73
C ALA A 298 6.14 34.18 14.99
N GLY A 299 6.12 33.29 14.04
CA GLY A 299 6.93 32.08 13.98
C GLY A 299 7.66 32.02 12.65
N HIS A 300 8.94 31.75 12.69
CA HIS A 300 9.80 31.68 11.53
C HIS A 300 10.39 30.26 11.46
N TYR A 301 10.21 29.54 10.33
CA TYR A 301 10.99 28.34 10.08
C TYR A 301 12.47 28.72 9.95
N ARG A 302 13.37 27.91 10.51
CA ARG A 302 14.81 28.14 10.38
C ARG A 302 15.17 28.29 8.89
N GLY A 303 15.54 29.52 8.49
CA GLY A 303 15.94 29.86 7.14
C GLY A 303 14.85 30.39 6.20
N ASN A 304 13.59 30.54 6.67
CA ASN A 304 12.54 31.18 5.87
C ASN A 304 11.64 32.05 6.77
N ALA A 305 11.53 33.32 6.42
CA ALA A 305 10.98 34.34 7.31
C ALA A 305 9.45 34.37 7.42
N ASN A 306 8.69 33.54 6.69
CA ASN A 306 7.25 33.67 6.62
C ASN A 306 6.53 32.32 6.73
N ARG A 307 5.39 32.34 7.43
CA ARG A 307 4.36 31.32 7.37
C ARG A 307 3.98 31.02 5.93
N TYR A 308 3.73 29.74 5.61
CA TYR A 308 3.34 29.37 4.27
C TYR A 308 1.92 29.89 3.96
N GLN A 309 1.76 30.55 2.83
CA GLN A 309 0.49 31.15 2.40
C GLN A 309 0.17 30.77 0.95
N GLY A 310 -1.12 30.86 0.59
CA GLY A 310 -1.61 30.57 -0.73
C GLY A 310 -1.85 29.07 -0.96
N SER A 311 -1.64 28.59 -2.17
CA SER A 311 -1.93 27.18 -2.52
C SER A 311 -0.73 26.53 -3.19
N ALA A 312 -0.65 25.20 -3.08
CA ALA A 312 0.35 24.38 -3.76
C ALA A 312 -0.33 23.12 -4.32
N ASN A 313 0.14 22.67 -5.49
CA ASN A 313 -0.22 21.37 -6.02
C ASN A 313 0.94 20.40 -5.81
N ARG A 314 0.62 19.19 -5.31
CA ARG A 314 1.56 18.06 -5.19
C ARG A 314 1.16 16.96 -6.13
N THR A 315 2.16 16.29 -6.68
CA THR A 315 1.98 15.05 -7.45
C THR A 315 2.90 13.98 -6.94
N GLU A 316 2.42 12.75 -6.89
CA GLU A 316 3.22 11.55 -6.61
C GLU A 316 2.99 10.52 -7.71
N LEU A 317 4.06 9.96 -8.24
CA LEU A 317 4.06 8.87 -9.21
C LEU A 317 4.93 7.74 -8.66
N ASP A 318 4.35 6.58 -8.38
CA ASP A 318 5.06 5.35 -7.97
C ASP A 318 4.77 4.25 -9.00
N GLY A 319 5.75 3.93 -9.83
CA GLY A 319 5.69 2.88 -10.82
C GLY A 319 6.60 1.72 -10.45
N ARG A 320 6.10 0.48 -10.53
CA ARG A 320 6.87 -0.75 -10.24
C ARG A 320 6.58 -1.79 -11.30
N GLY A 321 7.64 -2.42 -11.80
CA GLY A 321 7.56 -3.51 -12.76
C GLY A 321 8.25 -4.75 -12.21
N TYR A 322 7.70 -5.93 -12.50
CA TYR A 322 8.21 -7.20 -12.05
C TYR A 322 8.30 -8.16 -13.23
N LEU A 323 9.49 -8.67 -13.50
CA LEU A 323 9.75 -9.61 -14.58
C LEU A 323 10.32 -10.91 -14.01
N GLY A 324 9.62 -12.01 -14.25
CA GLY A 324 10.12 -13.34 -13.89
C GLY A 324 11.35 -13.71 -14.71
N LEU A 325 12.41 -14.07 -14.02
CA LEU A 325 13.62 -14.63 -14.60
C LEU A 325 13.60 -16.17 -14.55
N ILE A 326 14.74 -16.80 -14.76
CA ILE A 326 14.89 -18.27 -14.67
C ILE A 326 14.62 -18.73 -13.22
N GLY A 327 13.89 -19.82 -13.08
CA GLY A 327 13.53 -20.38 -11.78
C GLY A 327 12.63 -19.42 -10.98
N GLN A 328 12.99 -19.17 -9.75
CA GLN A 328 12.23 -18.33 -8.80
C GLN A 328 12.64 -16.86 -8.83
N ALA A 329 13.72 -16.52 -9.51
CA ALA A 329 14.25 -15.16 -9.53
C ALA A 329 13.30 -14.19 -10.23
N VAL A 330 13.22 -12.97 -9.71
CA VAL A 330 12.43 -11.87 -10.27
C VAL A 330 13.31 -10.63 -10.38
N LEU A 331 13.30 -10.00 -11.53
CA LEU A 331 13.81 -8.65 -11.70
C LEU A 331 12.69 -7.67 -11.38
N ALA A 332 12.90 -6.83 -10.39
CA ALA A 332 11.98 -5.77 -10.02
C ALA A 332 12.60 -4.40 -10.29
N GLY A 333 11.80 -3.48 -10.78
CA GLY A 333 12.18 -2.09 -10.97
C GLY A 333 11.16 -1.17 -10.33
N ARG A 334 11.60 -0.04 -9.78
CA ARG A 334 10.74 1.02 -9.22
C ARG A 334 11.21 2.37 -9.69
N VAL A 335 10.26 3.25 -9.96
CA VAL A 335 10.48 4.68 -10.14
C VAL A 335 9.48 5.41 -9.25
N LEU A 336 9.99 6.27 -8.39
CA LEU A 336 9.19 7.15 -7.53
C LEU A 336 9.54 8.59 -7.89
N ARG A 337 8.51 9.41 -8.11
CA ARG A 337 8.63 10.86 -8.25
C ARG A 337 7.59 11.54 -7.39
N GLU A 338 8.04 12.41 -6.52
CA GLU A 338 7.20 13.38 -5.81
C GLU A 338 7.59 14.78 -6.29
N ASP A 339 6.61 15.61 -6.63
CA ASP A 339 6.84 16.94 -7.19
C ASP A 339 5.78 17.92 -6.67
N SER A 340 6.14 19.20 -6.67
CA SER A 340 5.21 20.28 -6.37
C SER A 340 5.35 21.44 -7.34
N ASP A 341 4.30 22.20 -7.57
CA ASP A 341 4.30 23.36 -8.46
C ASP A 341 5.00 24.59 -7.85
N ARG A 342 5.23 24.58 -6.53
CA ARG A 342 5.94 25.62 -5.78
C ARG A 342 6.70 25.04 -4.59
N ARG A 343 7.53 25.84 -3.94
CA ARG A 343 8.22 25.41 -2.71
C ARG A 343 7.22 25.01 -1.64
N LEU A 344 7.50 23.90 -0.99
CA LEU A 344 6.71 23.37 0.10
C LEU A 344 7.27 23.80 1.46
N PRO A 345 6.41 23.89 2.49
CA PRO A 345 6.89 24.05 3.86
C PRO A 345 7.71 22.81 4.28
N PRO A 346 8.68 22.95 5.20
CA PRO A 346 9.62 21.87 5.56
C PRO A 346 8.96 20.54 5.90
N TYR A 347 7.84 20.56 6.60
CA TYR A 347 7.10 19.36 7.01
C TYR A 347 6.33 18.64 5.86
N LEU A 348 6.27 19.23 4.66
CA LEU A 348 5.68 18.63 3.45
C LEU A 348 6.71 18.29 2.38
N GLN A 349 7.97 18.67 2.57
CA GLN A 349 9.03 18.37 1.62
C GLN A 349 9.37 16.87 1.63
N PRO A 350 9.48 16.22 0.46
CA PRO A 350 9.91 14.84 0.38
C PRO A 350 11.35 14.65 0.85
N GLU A 351 11.57 13.56 1.57
CA GLU A 351 12.86 13.19 2.15
C GLU A 351 13.51 12.04 1.38
N LEU A 352 14.81 12.17 1.09
CA LEU A 352 15.62 11.13 0.45
C LEU A 352 16.38 10.32 1.49
N GLY A 353 16.55 9.02 1.23
CA GLY A 353 17.33 8.09 2.05
C GLY A 353 16.48 7.07 2.78
N GLY A 354 17.13 6.10 3.39
CA GLY A 354 16.49 5.01 4.12
C GLY A 354 15.99 3.87 3.22
N LEU A 355 15.29 2.93 3.83
CA LEU A 355 14.75 1.74 3.15
C LEU A 355 13.70 2.06 2.10
N SER A 356 13.08 3.24 2.15
CA SER A 356 11.91 3.57 1.34
C SER A 356 12.26 3.97 -0.10
N ASN A 357 13.40 4.67 -0.29
CA ASN A 357 13.72 5.23 -1.60
C ASN A 357 15.21 5.26 -1.99
N LEU A 358 16.15 5.29 -1.01
CA LEU A 358 17.59 5.27 -1.30
C LEU A 358 18.36 4.57 -0.16
N ARG A 359 18.56 3.28 -0.29
CA ARG A 359 19.30 2.46 0.68
C ARG A 359 20.80 2.79 0.64
N GLY A 360 21.48 2.62 1.78
CA GLY A 360 22.88 3.04 1.95
C GLY A 360 23.04 4.46 2.46
N PHE A 361 21.97 5.26 2.43
CA PHE A 361 21.91 6.59 3.03
C PHE A 361 20.96 6.59 4.23
N ARG A 362 21.20 7.48 5.18
CA ARG A 362 20.30 7.66 6.32
C ARG A 362 18.95 8.19 5.83
N ALA A 363 17.86 7.69 6.40
CA ALA A 363 16.54 8.28 6.16
C ALA A 363 16.57 9.80 6.49
N GLY A 364 16.02 10.61 5.61
CA GLY A 364 16.09 12.07 5.71
C GLY A 364 17.51 12.62 5.50
N SER A 365 18.36 11.97 4.70
CA SER A 365 19.73 12.47 4.40
C SER A 365 19.73 13.73 3.56
N ALA A 366 18.69 13.93 2.76
CA ALA A 366 18.47 15.13 1.97
C ALA A 366 16.97 15.40 1.83
N VAL A 367 16.60 16.65 1.56
CA VAL A 367 15.21 17.12 1.44
C VAL A 367 15.11 18.15 0.33
N GLY A 368 13.99 18.20 -0.36
CA GLY A 368 13.74 19.14 -1.45
C GLY A 368 12.26 19.27 -1.75
N ASP A 369 11.91 20.02 -2.80
CA ASP A 369 10.52 20.16 -3.26
C ASP A 369 10.14 19.08 -4.28
N THR A 370 11.17 18.51 -4.93
CA THR A 370 11.03 17.40 -5.87
C THR A 370 11.96 16.26 -5.46
N LEU A 371 11.43 15.04 -5.41
CA LEU A 371 12.17 13.80 -5.20
C LEU A 371 12.04 12.92 -6.44
N VAL A 372 13.16 12.38 -6.89
CA VAL A 372 13.21 11.31 -7.90
C VAL A 372 14.06 10.18 -7.36
N ALA A 373 13.48 8.99 -7.26
CA ALA A 373 14.19 7.80 -6.82
C ALA A 373 13.88 6.62 -7.74
N MET A 374 14.89 5.84 -8.03
CA MET A 374 14.82 4.65 -8.88
C MET A 374 15.49 3.49 -8.17
N SER A 375 14.96 2.30 -8.35
CA SER A 375 15.53 1.07 -7.81
C SER A 375 15.46 -0.04 -8.86
N ALA A 376 16.51 -0.83 -8.93
CA ALA A 376 16.55 -2.09 -9.66
C ALA A 376 16.94 -3.20 -8.69
N GLU A 377 16.18 -4.29 -8.67
CA GLU A 377 16.34 -5.37 -7.70
C GLU A 377 16.29 -6.74 -8.38
N VAL A 378 17.16 -7.64 -7.95
CA VAL A 378 17.02 -9.07 -8.23
C VAL A 378 16.55 -9.73 -6.95
N VAL A 379 15.32 -10.19 -6.97
CA VAL A 379 14.66 -10.83 -5.82
C VAL A 379 14.69 -12.33 -6.01
N LEU A 380 15.22 -13.06 -5.03
CA LEU A 380 15.27 -14.50 -5.01
C LEU A 380 14.48 -15.02 -3.81
N PRO A 381 13.21 -15.42 -3.98
CA PRO A 381 12.48 -16.13 -2.95
C PRO A 381 13.12 -17.50 -2.69
N LEU A 382 13.18 -17.88 -1.44
CA LEU A 382 13.72 -19.16 -0.98
C LEU A 382 12.60 -19.98 -0.33
N THR A 383 12.75 -21.29 -0.32
CA THR A 383 11.77 -22.18 0.33
C THR A 383 11.83 -21.98 1.84
N SER A 384 10.68 -21.71 2.45
CA SER A 384 10.58 -21.63 3.90
C SER A 384 10.53 -23.04 4.50
N PRO A 385 11.47 -23.42 5.37
CA PRO A 385 11.49 -24.75 5.98
C PRO A 385 10.32 -24.99 6.95
N LEU A 386 9.62 -23.92 7.38
CA LEU A 386 8.55 -24.01 8.37
C LEU A 386 7.14 -23.87 7.80
N GLU A 387 7.00 -23.64 6.49
CA GLU A 387 5.72 -23.32 5.80
C GLU A 387 4.91 -22.13 6.39
N VAL A 388 5.46 -21.48 7.42
CA VAL A 388 4.80 -20.41 8.17
C VAL A 388 4.83 -19.07 7.43
N GLY A 389 5.72 -18.92 6.46
CA GLY A 389 5.89 -17.68 5.72
C GLY A 389 6.81 -17.84 4.53
N LYS A 390 7.11 -16.76 3.86
CA LYS A 390 8.01 -16.69 2.72
C LYS A 390 9.24 -15.89 3.10
N PHE A 391 10.36 -16.34 2.65
CA PHE A 391 11.66 -15.80 2.97
C PHE A 391 12.47 -15.68 1.69
N GLY A 392 13.32 -14.69 1.58
CA GLY A 392 14.15 -14.51 0.40
C GLY A 392 15.28 -13.52 0.61
N VAL A 393 16.08 -13.42 -0.41
CA VAL A 393 17.19 -12.48 -0.49
C VAL A 393 16.98 -11.56 -1.70
N THR A 394 17.54 -10.35 -1.61
CA THR A 394 17.48 -9.38 -2.70
C THR A 394 18.84 -8.72 -2.84
N ALA A 395 19.33 -8.59 -4.07
CA ALA A 395 20.39 -7.67 -4.41
C ALA A 395 19.78 -6.45 -5.10
N PHE A 396 20.26 -5.24 -4.79
CA PHE A 396 19.66 -4.02 -5.29
C PHE A 396 20.68 -2.93 -5.64
N LEU A 397 20.23 -2.07 -6.53
CA LEU A 397 20.87 -0.82 -6.91
C LEU A 397 19.83 0.28 -6.87
N ASP A 398 20.05 1.29 -6.05
CA ASP A 398 19.20 2.47 -5.90
C ASP A 398 19.91 3.70 -6.43
N ARG A 399 19.15 4.60 -7.02
CA ARG A 399 19.63 5.89 -7.49
C ARG A 399 18.57 6.94 -7.24
N GLY A 400 18.97 8.09 -6.68
CA GLY A 400 17.98 9.13 -6.37
C GLY A 400 18.58 10.49 -6.12
N THR A 401 17.72 11.49 -6.13
CA THR A 401 18.03 12.87 -5.81
C THR A 401 16.81 13.60 -5.29
N VAL A 402 17.03 14.67 -4.55
CA VAL A 402 16.04 15.70 -4.24
C VAL A 402 16.57 17.06 -4.62
N TYR A 403 15.70 17.94 -5.09
CA TYR A 403 16.08 19.28 -5.50
C TYR A 403 14.98 20.31 -5.25
N LYS A 404 15.35 21.57 -5.25
CA LYS A 404 14.44 22.68 -4.98
C LYS A 404 13.64 23.05 -6.22
N LYS A 405 12.45 23.57 -6.00
CA LYS A 405 11.63 24.11 -7.10
C LYS A 405 12.38 25.20 -7.87
N GLY A 406 12.34 25.09 -9.21
CA GLY A 406 13.05 25.96 -10.14
C GLY A 406 14.36 25.36 -10.67
N GLU A 407 14.92 24.36 -10.01
CA GLU A 407 16.06 23.60 -10.52
C GLU A 407 15.58 22.53 -11.53
N ARG A 408 16.49 22.10 -12.43
CA ARG A 408 16.20 21.07 -13.43
C ARG A 408 16.78 19.73 -12.99
N PHE A 409 16.10 18.66 -13.32
CA PHE A 409 16.59 17.29 -13.05
C PHE A 409 17.93 17.01 -13.73
N SER A 410 18.16 17.55 -14.95
CA SER A 410 19.42 17.39 -15.69
C SER A 410 20.65 17.95 -14.97
N ASP A 411 20.44 18.92 -14.09
CA ASP A 411 21.51 19.64 -13.40
C ASP A 411 21.86 18.98 -12.06
N GLN A 412 21.11 17.94 -11.68
CA GLN A 412 21.25 17.28 -10.38
C GLN A 412 22.26 16.13 -10.44
N SER A 413 23.07 16.03 -9.39
CA SER A 413 23.88 14.84 -9.15
C SER A 413 23.05 13.78 -8.46
N LEU A 414 22.98 12.59 -9.07
CA LEU A 414 22.27 11.46 -8.49
C LEU A 414 23.15 10.75 -7.46
N GLN A 415 22.57 10.44 -6.31
CA GLN A 415 23.21 9.61 -5.30
C GLN A 415 22.95 8.13 -5.62
N ASP A 416 23.96 7.29 -5.47
CA ASP A 416 23.91 5.86 -5.75
C ASP A 416 24.06 5.05 -4.47
N GLY A 417 23.19 4.06 -4.29
CA GLY A 417 23.24 3.09 -3.20
C GLY A 417 23.10 1.67 -3.74
N TRP A 418 23.82 0.71 -3.14
CA TRP A 418 23.75 -0.69 -3.55
C TRP A 418 23.94 -1.61 -2.34
N GLY A 419 23.46 -2.82 -2.47
CA GLY A 419 23.59 -3.78 -1.38
C GLY A 419 22.74 -5.02 -1.55
N GLY A 420 22.54 -5.70 -0.45
CA GLY A 420 21.67 -6.87 -0.37
C GLY A 420 20.74 -6.78 0.83
N SER A 421 19.65 -7.49 0.76
CA SER A 421 18.73 -7.64 1.88
C SER A 421 18.22 -9.04 2.04
N VAL A 422 17.86 -9.38 3.27
CA VAL A 422 17.08 -10.56 3.62
C VAL A 422 15.72 -10.10 4.04
N TRP A 423 14.70 -10.75 3.52
CA TRP A 423 13.32 -10.44 3.88
C TRP A 423 12.55 -11.69 4.29
N PHE A 424 11.62 -11.49 5.19
CA PHE A 424 10.66 -12.49 5.62
C PHE A 424 9.26 -11.90 5.56
N ALA A 425 8.29 -12.66 5.05
CA ALA A 425 6.90 -12.28 5.00
C ALA A 425 6.01 -13.45 5.38
N ALA A 426 5.24 -13.28 6.43
CA ALA A 426 4.16 -14.16 6.84
C ALA A 426 2.81 -13.43 6.68
N THR A 427 1.70 -14.09 6.99
CA THR A 427 0.36 -13.50 6.86
C THR A 427 0.22 -12.16 7.59
N PHE A 428 0.84 -12.04 8.77
CA PHE A 428 0.70 -10.86 9.64
C PHE A 428 2.01 -10.10 9.88
N PHE A 429 3.12 -10.59 9.35
CA PHE A 429 4.44 -10.05 9.68
C PHE A 429 5.30 -9.89 8.45
N ARG A 430 5.95 -8.74 8.32
CA ARG A 430 6.98 -8.49 7.31
C ARG A 430 8.21 -7.93 7.99
N LEU A 431 9.38 -8.42 7.59
CA LEU A 431 10.69 -7.96 8.04
C LEU A 431 11.59 -7.83 6.84
N ASN A 432 12.36 -6.76 6.78
CA ASN A 432 13.42 -6.54 5.80
C ASN A 432 14.65 -6.03 6.53
N ILE A 433 15.79 -6.69 6.32
CA ILE A 433 17.08 -6.29 6.84
C ILE A 433 18.01 -6.11 5.64
N ALA A 434 18.43 -4.89 5.38
CA ALA A 434 19.32 -4.53 4.29
C ALA A 434 20.70 -4.13 4.81
N VAL A 435 21.74 -4.62 4.13
CA VAL A 435 23.11 -4.11 4.24
C VAL A 435 23.38 -3.35 2.95
N ALA A 436 23.56 -2.05 3.05
CA ALA A 436 23.65 -1.15 1.92
C ALA A 436 24.83 -0.18 2.07
N HIS A 437 25.48 0.10 0.95
CA HIS A 437 26.55 1.08 0.82
C HIS A 437 26.10 2.22 -0.09
N GLY A 438 26.24 3.46 0.36
CA GLY A 438 26.03 4.66 -0.46
C GLY A 438 27.36 5.17 -1.01
N ARG A 439 27.37 5.61 -2.27
CA ARG A 439 28.58 6.22 -2.84
C ARG A 439 28.98 7.45 -2.03
N GLY A 440 30.18 7.45 -1.47
CA GLY A 440 30.63 8.53 -0.59
C GLY A 440 30.06 8.52 0.82
N ALA A 441 29.36 7.46 1.20
CA ALA A 441 28.78 7.25 2.53
C ALA A 441 29.31 5.95 3.16
N SER A 442 29.06 5.77 4.47
CA SER A 442 29.41 4.52 5.18
C SER A 442 28.40 3.43 4.87
N THR A 443 28.85 2.16 4.89
CA THR A 443 27.95 1.01 4.85
C THR A 443 27.02 1.01 6.07
N ARG A 444 25.72 0.71 5.83
CA ARG A 444 24.68 0.75 6.84
C ARG A 444 23.87 -0.53 6.87
N VAL A 445 23.46 -0.90 8.06
CA VAL A 445 22.41 -1.90 8.27
C VAL A 445 21.11 -1.14 8.51
N GLN A 446 20.12 -1.41 7.69
CA GLN A 446 18.81 -0.77 7.74
C GLN A 446 17.76 -1.84 7.99
N VAL A 447 16.88 -1.61 8.95
CA VAL A 447 15.87 -2.59 9.37
C VAL A 447 14.49 -1.95 9.30
N GLY A 448 13.60 -2.61 8.60
CA GLY A 448 12.18 -2.25 8.53
C GLY A 448 11.31 -3.48 8.71
N GLY A 449 10.16 -3.29 9.29
CA GLY A 449 9.21 -4.38 9.48
C GLY A 449 7.90 -3.90 10.09
N ASN A 450 6.86 -4.68 9.87
CA ASN A 450 5.56 -4.39 10.46
C ASN A 450 4.76 -5.67 10.72
N VAL A 451 3.88 -5.57 11.69
CA VAL A 451 2.83 -6.56 11.96
C VAL A 451 1.51 -5.92 11.55
N THR A 452 0.81 -6.56 10.62
CA THR A 452 -0.50 -6.12 10.11
C THR A 452 -1.50 -7.25 10.27
N PHE A 453 -2.64 -6.97 10.92
CA PHE A 453 -3.77 -7.90 11.11
C PHE A 453 -4.98 -7.43 10.32
#